data_468883d9b4351ad282f7a5a7e6fd83fc
#
_entry.id   468883d9b4351ad282f7a5a7e6fd83fc
#
_cell.length_a   1.000
_cell.length_b   1.000
_cell.length_c   1.000
_cell.angle_alpha   90.00
_cell.angle_beta   90.00
_cell.angle_gamma   90.00
#
_symmetry.space_group_name_H-M   'P 1'
#
loop_
_entity.id
_entity.type
_entity.pdbx_description
1 polymer ?
#
loop_
_entity_poly.entity_id
_entity_poly.type
_entity_poly.pdbx_seq_one_letter_code
_entity_poly.pdbx_strand_id
1 'polypeptide(L)'
;MKKLRTILVGLAGILAVLSLSVSCHRSEGVDRFAISALDSLDRVIEQRSHYMELKEERLGELRARLETTEQEGVPLEQRYRSTLELAQEYRPFRFDSALYFSRKALELGHQLEDLSASRRAGIEVAYCYLSAGLFLEARETIDAITPDSTLDGEEAIAIHLLRMKYFL
;
A
#
# COMPACT_ATOMS: atom_id res chain seq x y z
N MET A 1 -42.05 -24.64 55.37
CA MET A 1 -40.70 -24.23 54.89
C MET A 1 -40.13 -25.06 53.77
N LYS A 2 -40.33 -26.38 53.70
CA LYS A 2 -39.81 -27.24 52.61
C LYS A 2 -40.38 -26.91 51.22
N LYS A 3 -41.69 -26.63 51.10
CA LYS A 3 -42.35 -26.30 49.81
C LYS A 3 -41.84 -24.98 49.19
N LEU A 4 -41.51 -24.00 50.02
CA LEU A 4 -41.01 -22.72 49.57
C LEU A 4 -39.59 -22.84 48.97
N ARG A 5 -38.75 -23.70 49.55
CA ARG A 5 -37.38 -24.03 49.01
C ARG A 5 -37.46 -24.70 47.68
N THR A 6 -38.40 -25.63 47.47
CA THR A 6 -38.54 -26.37 46.20
C THR A 6 -39.00 -25.43 45.08
N ILE A 7 -39.88 -24.47 45.38
CA ILE A 7 -40.33 -23.45 44.41
C ILE A 7 -39.19 -22.51 44.05
N LEU A 8 -38.36 -22.08 45.00
CA LEU A 8 -37.22 -21.19 44.78
C LEU A 8 -36.14 -21.86 43.93
N VAL A 9 -35.86 -23.14 44.14
CA VAL A 9 -34.90 -23.88 43.33
C VAL A 9 -35.39 -24.08 41.88
N GLY A 10 -36.71 -24.35 41.74
CA GLY A 10 -37.34 -24.46 40.41
C GLY A 10 -37.27 -23.14 39.62
N LEU A 11 -37.54 -21.99 40.30
CA LEU A 11 -37.45 -20.69 39.66
C LEU A 11 -36.01 -20.31 39.26
N ALA A 12 -35.02 -20.61 40.09
CA ALA A 12 -33.61 -20.40 39.79
C ALA A 12 -33.14 -21.22 38.60
N GLY A 13 -33.61 -22.50 38.48
CA GLY A 13 -33.32 -23.35 37.31
C GLY A 13 -33.89 -22.80 35.99
N ILE A 14 -35.15 -22.31 36.05
CA ILE A 14 -35.78 -21.71 34.87
C ILE A 14 -35.07 -20.40 34.45
N LEU A 15 -34.64 -19.57 35.40
CA LEU A 15 -33.85 -18.35 35.08
C LEU A 15 -32.49 -18.69 34.49
N ALA A 16 -31.83 -19.73 34.95
CA ALA A 16 -30.54 -20.18 34.42
C ALA A 16 -30.66 -20.72 32.99
N VAL A 17 -31.72 -21.43 32.65
CA VAL A 17 -31.99 -21.93 31.30
C VAL A 17 -32.34 -20.80 30.35
N LEU A 18 -33.11 -19.78 30.80
CA LEU A 18 -33.43 -18.60 30.03
C LEU A 18 -32.21 -17.72 29.74
N SER A 19 -31.24 -17.64 30.65
CA SER A 19 -30.01 -16.87 30.43
C SER A 19 -29.04 -17.53 29.42
N LEU A 20 -29.08 -18.85 29.32
CA LEU A 20 -28.25 -19.60 28.31
C LEU A 20 -28.80 -19.46 26.88
N SER A 21 -30.10 -19.28 26.71
CA SER A 21 -30.71 -19.11 25.38
C SER A 21 -30.51 -17.71 24.78
N VAL A 22 -30.18 -16.69 25.57
CA VAL A 22 -29.92 -15.32 25.08
C VAL A 22 -28.52 -15.15 24.52
N SER A 23 -27.56 -16.02 24.84
CA SER A 23 -26.17 -15.91 24.38
C SER A 23 -25.95 -16.33 22.92
N CYS A 24 -26.88 -17.04 22.26
CA CYS A 24 -26.70 -17.52 20.88
C CYS A 24 -27.20 -16.56 19.78
N HIS A 25 -27.78 -15.41 20.13
CA HIS A 25 -28.45 -14.55 19.12
C HIS A 25 -27.60 -13.38 18.59
N ARG A 26 -26.30 -13.36 18.89
CA ARG A 26 -25.43 -12.19 18.55
C ARG A 26 -24.56 -12.35 17.32
N SER A 27 -24.65 -13.45 16.55
CA SER A 27 -23.73 -13.72 15.44
C SER A 27 -24.29 -13.46 14.04
N GLU A 28 -25.61 -13.43 13.84
CA GLU A 28 -26.19 -13.40 12.50
C GLU A 28 -25.82 -12.18 11.65
N GLY A 29 -25.58 -11.02 12.26
CA GLY A 29 -25.21 -9.81 11.54
C GLY A 29 -23.74 -9.81 11.09
N VAL A 30 -22.85 -10.35 11.90
CA VAL A 30 -21.41 -10.48 11.59
C VAL A 30 -21.20 -11.54 10.51
N ASP A 31 -21.93 -12.65 10.60
CA ASP A 31 -21.83 -13.75 9.63
C ASP A 31 -22.29 -13.30 8.23
N ARG A 32 -23.37 -12.54 8.11
CA ARG A 32 -23.84 -12.01 6.84
C ARG A 32 -22.87 -11.02 6.21
N PHE A 33 -22.27 -10.14 7.01
CA PHE A 33 -21.25 -9.22 6.53
C PHE A 33 -19.99 -9.98 6.08
N ALA A 34 -19.54 -10.96 6.85
CA ALA A 34 -18.40 -11.79 6.52
C ALA A 34 -18.63 -12.59 5.22
N ILE A 35 -19.81 -13.20 5.05
CA ILE A 35 -20.18 -13.93 3.82
C ILE A 35 -20.20 -12.97 2.62
N SER A 36 -20.82 -11.81 2.74
CA SER A 36 -20.86 -10.81 1.66
C SER A 36 -19.47 -10.29 1.30
N ALA A 37 -18.57 -10.13 2.28
CA ALA A 37 -17.18 -9.75 2.05
C ALA A 37 -16.40 -10.86 1.34
N LEU A 38 -16.61 -12.11 1.72
CA LEU A 38 -16.00 -13.27 1.06
C LEU A 38 -16.48 -13.42 -0.38
N ASP A 39 -17.78 -13.32 -0.64
CA ASP A 39 -18.35 -13.35 -2.00
C ASP A 39 -17.78 -12.22 -2.88
N SER A 40 -17.49 -11.05 -2.28
CA SER A 40 -16.87 -9.93 -2.98
C SER A 40 -15.40 -10.20 -3.28
N LEU A 41 -14.70 -10.83 -2.35
CA LEU A 41 -13.31 -11.24 -2.52
C LEU A 41 -13.20 -12.33 -3.61
N ASP A 42 -14.06 -13.33 -3.59
CA ASP A 42 -14.08 -14.40 -4.59
C ASP A 42 -14.27 -13.84 -6.00
N ARG A 43 -15.18 -12.89 -6.17
CA ARG A 43 -15.38 -12.20 -7.47
C ARG A 43 -14.12 -11.46 -7.94
N VAL A 44 -13.39 -10.80 -7.03
CA VAL A 44 -12.14 -10.12 -7.37
C VAL A 44 -11.06 -11.14 -7.74
N ILE A 45 -11.00 -12.27 -7.04
CA ILE A 45 -10.06 -13.36 -7.34
C ILE A 45 -10.36 -13.96 -8.73
N GLU A 46 -11.62 -14.19 -9.07
CA GLU A 46 -12.02 -14.66 -10.40
C GLU A 46 -11.64 -13.69 -11.52
N GLN A 47 -11.68 -12.38 -11.26
CA GLN A 47 -11.29 -11.33 -12.19
C GLN A 47 -9.78 -11.04 -12.21
N ARG A 48 -8.98 -11.72 -11.38
CA ARG A 48 -7.53 -11.48 -11.25
C ARG A 48 -6.81 -11.50 -12.60
N SER A 49 -7.10 -12.50 -13.44
CA SER A 49 -6.45 -12.63 -14.76
C SER A 49 -6.70 -11.42 -15.64
N HIS A 50 -7.92 -10.91 -15.65
CA HIS A 50 -8.29 -9.72 -16.40
C HIS A 50 -7.54 -8.47 -15.90
N TYR A 51 -7.45 -8.25 -14.57
CA TYR A 51 -6.69 -7.14 -14.02
C TYR A 51 -5.19 -7.28 -14.29
N MET A 52 -4.66 -8.50 -14.29
CA MET A 52 -3.27 -8.76 -14.63
C MET A 52 -2.96 -8.41 -16.11
N GLU A 53 -3.87 -8.76 -17.03
CA GLU A 53 -3.75 -8.41 -18.44
C GLU A 53 -3.75 -6.90 -18.65
N LEU A 54 -4.72 -6.18 -18.08
CA LEU A 54 -4.78 -4.71 -18.13
C LEU A 54 -3.50 -4.07 -17.58
N LYS A 55 -2.96 -4.63 -16.50
CA LYS A 55 -1.73 -4.14 -15.90
C LYS A 55 -0.51 -4.34 -16.80
N GLU A 56 -0.38 -5.52 -17.39
CA GLU A 56 0.73 -5.81 -18.33
C GLU A 56 0.61 -4.98 -19.62
N GLU A 57 -0.59 -4.75 -20.13
CA GLU A 57 -0.84 -3.85 -21.26
C GLU A 57 -0.35 -2.44 -20.93
N ARG A 58 -0.76 -1.89 -19.77
CA ARG A 58 -0.31 -0.58 -19.31
C ARG A 58 1.20 -0.47 -19.16
N LEU A 59 1.83 -1.49 -18.58
CA LEU A 59 3.27 -1.56 -18.46
C LEU A 59 3.96 -1.65 -19.83
N GLY A 60 3.35 -2.34 -20.79
CA GLY A 60 3.82 -2.41 -22.18
C GLY A 60 3.86 -1.04 -22.85
N GLU A 61 2.76 -0.26 -22.73
CA GLU A 61 2.67 1.11 -23.23
C GLU A 61 3.74 2.03 -22.62
N LEU A 62 3.94 1.95 -21.31
CA LEU A 62 4.92 2.79 -20.61
C LEU A 62 6.35 2.43 -21.00
N ARG A 63 6.68 1.15 -21.18
CA ARG A 63 7.98 0.71 -21.66
C ARG A 63 8.24 1.22 -23.08
N ALA A 64 7.27 1.06 -23.99
CA ALA A 64 7.40 1.57 -25.37
C ALA A 64 7.59 3.09 -25.39
N ARG A 65 6.88 3.83 -24.52
CA ARG A 65 7.09 5.27 -24.37
C ARG A 65 8.50 5.59 -23.86
N LEU A 66 9.00 4.86 -22.85
CA LEU A 66 10.35 5.06 -22.35
C LEU A 66 11.39 4.82 -23.45
N GLU A 67 11.28 3.74 -24.23
CA GLU A 67 12.17 3.44 -25.36
C GLU A 67 12.23 4.59 -26.38
N THR A 68 11.09 5.23 -26.67
CA THR A 68 11.08 6.41 -27.56
C THR A 68 11.83 7.59 -26.97
N THR A 69 11.89 7.73 -25.64
CA THR A 69 12.62 8.81 -24.97
C THR A 69 14.11 8.55 -24.81
N GLU A 70 14.58 7.34 -25.06
CA GLU A 70 16.02 6.98 -25.04
C GLU A 70 16.73 7.31 -26.36
N GLN A 71 16.00 7.73 -27.40
CA GLN A 71 16.56 8.14 -28.69
C GLN A 71 17.33 9.46 -28.56
N GLU A 72 18.30 9.66 -29.48
CA GLU A 72 19.06 10.90 -29.54
C GLU A 72 18.16 12.12 -29.80
N GLY A 73 18.44 13.20 -29.09
CA GLY A 73 17.72 14.48 -29.25
C GLY A 73 16.47 14.60 -28.35
N VAL A 74 16.07 13.57 -27.60
CA VAL A 74 14.96 13.69 -26.64
C VAL A 74 15.45 14.38 -25.36
N PRO A 75 14.73 15.40 -24.85
CA PRO A 75 15.09 16.11 -23.63
C PRO A 75 15.21 15.16 -22.42
N LEU A 76 16.24 15.38 -21.60
CA LEU A 76 16.49 14.60 -20.38
C LEU A 76 15.30 14.61 -19.43
N GLU A 77 14.59 15.75 -19.32
CA GLU A 77 13.37 15.89 -18.54
C GLU A 77 12.26 14.91 -18.98
N GLN A 78 12.09 14.71 -20.28
CA GLN A 78 11.09 13.75 -20.78
C GLN A 78 11.47 12.31 -20.45
N ARG A 79 12.76 11.98 -20.55
CA ARG A 79 13.28 10.66 -20.13
C ARG A 79 13.08 10.44 -18.65
N TYR A 80 13.37 11.43 -17.81
CA TYR A 80 13.12 11.39 -16.37
C TYR A 80 11.64 11.10 -16.07
N ARG A 81 10.71 11.86 -16.66
CA ARG A 81 9.27 11.69 -16.44
C ARG A 81 8.78 10.30 -16.81
N SER A 82 9.16 9.80 -17.99
CA SER A 82 8.76 8.46 -18.45
C SER A 82 9.34 7.36 -17.55
N THR A 83 10.58 7.52 -17.07
CA THR A 83 11.21 6.58 -16.16
C THR A 83 10.51 6.57 -14.80
N LEU A 84 10.18 7.74 -14.25
CA LEU A 84 9.49 7.87 -12.97
C LEU A 84 8.06 7.32 -13.05
N GLU A 85 7.32 7.60 -14.12
CA GLU A 85 5.96 7.06 -14.35
C GLU A 85 5.99 5.52 -14.38
N LEU A 86 6.97 4.94 -15.06
CA LEU A 86 7.12 3.48 -15.11
C LEU A 86 7.49 2.89 -13.74
N ALA A 87 8.34 3.56 -12.96
CA ALA A 87 8.67 3.15 -11.60
C ALA A 87 7.41 3.10 -10.71
N GLN A 88 6.59 4.15 -10.76
CA GLN A 88 5.35 4.25 -10.00
C GLN A 88 4.33 3.19 -10.41
N GLU A 89 4.25 2.86 -11.70
CA GLU A 89 3.35 1.82 -12.20
C GLU A 89 3.78 0.42 -11.75
N TYR A 90 5.10 0.16 -11.62
CA TYR A 90 5.62 -1.10 -11.09
C TYR A 90 5.47 -1.23 -9.57
N ARG A 91 5.43 -0.14 -8.81
CA ARG A 91 5.48 -0.12 -7.34
C ARG A 91 4.48 -1.07 -6.64
N PRO A 92 3.19 -1.14 -7.03
CA PRO A 92 2.24 -2.09 -6.42
C PRO A 92 2.33 -3.50 -6.98
N PHE A 93 3.18 -3.75 -8.00
CA PHE A 93 3.12 -4.96 -8.81
C PHE A 93 4.41 -5.80 -8.82
N ARG A 94 5.57 -5.16 -9.03
CA ARG A 94 6.88 -5.82 -9.11
C ARG A 94 7.94 -4.97 -8.43
N PHE A 95 8.35 -5.41 -7.24
CA PHE A 95 9.33 -4.70 -6.43
C PHE A 95 10.65 -4.42 -7.15
N ASP A 96 11.27 -5.46 -7.75
CA ASP A 96 12.59 -5.32 -8.39
C ASP A 96 12.58 -4.31 -9.53
N SER A 97 11.53 -4.36 -10.35
CA SER A 97 11.35 -3.40 -11.45
C SER A 97 11.09 -1.99 -10.93
N ALA A 98 10.24 -1.85 -9.90
CA ALA A 98 9.98 -0.56 -9.26
C ALA A 98 11.27 0.06 -8.73
N LEU A 99 12.07 -0.69 -7.98
CA LEU A 99 13.34 -0.21 -7.43
C LEU A 99 14.34 0.15 -8.53
N TYR A 100 14.46 -0.67 -9.57
CA TYR A 100 15.35 -0.41 -10.70
C TYR A 100 15.01 0.92 -11.39
N PHE A 101 13.74 1.12 -11.77
CA PHE A 101 13.33 2.34 -12.46
C PHE A 101 13.31 3.57 -11.53
N SER A 102 13.02 3.41 -10.23
CA SER A 102 13.12 4.50 -9.26
C SER A 102 14.57 5.00 -9.12
N ARG A 103 15.54 4.10 -9.05
CA ARG A 103 16.97 4.46 -9.04
C ARG A 103 17.39 5.14 -10.33
N LYS A 104 16.98 4.61 -11.50
CA LYS A 104 17.25 5.23 -12.79
C LYS A 104 16.66 6.65 -12.88
N ALA A 105 15.44 6.85 -12.36
CA ALA A 105 14.83 8.18 -12.28
C ALA A 105 15.62 9.11 -11.35
N LEU A 106 16.12 8.62 -10.21
CA LEU A 106 16.94 9.41 -9.29
C LEU A 106 18.25 9.87 -9.96
N GLU A 107 18.93 8.99 -10.70
CA GLU A 107 20.12 9.33 -11.48
C GLU A 107 19.81 10.41 -12.53
N LEU A 108 18.68 10.30 -13.23
CA LEU A 108 18.25 11.30 -14.20
C LEU A 108 17.88 12.63 -13.51
N GLY A 109 17.28 12.60 -12.33
CA GLY A 109 17.00 13.80 -11.52
C GLY A 109 18.29 14.53 -11.12
N HIS A 110 19.33 13.80 -10.74
CA HIS A 110 20.64 14.39 -10.48
C HIS A 110 21.29 14.99 -11.74
N GLN A 111 21.18 14.32 -12.91
CA GLN A 111 21.69 14.84 -14.18
C GLN A 111 20.95 16.11 -14.64
N LEU A 112 19.70 16.27 -14.26
CA LEU A 112 18.91 17.49 -14.50
C LEU A 112 19.32 18.65 -13.60
N GLU A 113 20.12 18.40 -12.57
CA GLU A 113 20.42 19.36 -11.49
C GLU A 113 19.14 19.93 -10.84
N ASP A 114 18.03 19.18 -10.91
CA ASP A 114 16.73 19.54 -10.35
C ASP A 114 16.53 18.83 -9.01
N LEU A 115 16.57 19.61 -7.93
CA LEU A 115 16.42 19.08 -6.57
C LEU A 115 15.03 18.49 -6.35
N SER A 116 13.97 19.07 -6.94
CA SER A 116 12.60 18.53 -6.83
C SER A 116 12.48 17.20 -7.58
N ALA A 117 13.04 17.08 -8.78
CA ALA A 117 13.10 15.83 -9.52
C ALA A 117 13.84 14.75 -8.73
N SER A 118 15.01 15.08 -8.17
CA SER A 118 15.80 14.17 -7.34
C SER A 118 15.04 13.73 -6.08
N ARG A 119 14.35 14.64 -5.40
CA ARG A 119 13.53 14.32 -4.22
C ARG A 119 12.37 13.38 -4.57
N ARG A 120 11.62 13.65 -5.63
CA ARG A 120 10.50 12.79 -6.06
C ARG A 120 10.96 11.38 -6.37
N ALA A 121 12.03 11.22 -7.12
CA ALA A 121 12.58 9.90 -7.43
C ALA A 121 13.14 9.21 -6.17
N GLY A 122 13.81 9.93 -5.29
CA GLY A 122 14.32 9.42 -4.01
C GLY A 122 13.21 8.97 -3.06
N ILE A 123 12.05 9.65 -3.07
CA ILE A 123 10.84 9.20 -2.34
C ILE A 123 10.39 7.82 -2.83
N GLU A 124 10.38 7.57 -4.14
CA GLU A 124 10.02 6.26 -4.71
C GLU A 124 11.04 5.18 -4.32
N VAL A 125 12.34 5.49 -4.34
CA VAL A 125 13.40 4.57 -3.88
C VAL A 125 13.21 4.23 -2.41
N ALA A 126 13.02 5.23 -1.54
CA ALA A 126 12.80 5.02 -0.11
C ALA A 126 11.52 4.21 0.16
N TYR A 127 10.45 4.45 -0.61
CA TYR A 127 9.23 3.66 -0.51
C TYR A 127 9.47 2.19 -0.86
N CYS A 128 10.22 1.91 -1.92
CA CYS A 128 10.61 0.55 -2.29
C CYS A 128 11.39 -0.12 -1.15
N TYR A 129 12.39 0.54 -0.59
CA TYR A 129 13.16 -0.01 0.52
C TYR A 129 12.30 -0.30 1.76
N LEU A 130 11.43 0.63 2.17
CA LEU A 130 10.51 0.42 3.29
C LEU A 130 9.57 -0.76 3.06
N SER A 131 9.09 -0.92 1.82
CA SER A 131 8.19 -2.02 1.46
C SER A 131 8.88 -3.39 1.51
N ALA A 132 10.20 -3.42 1.31
CA ALA A 132 11.05 -4.61 1.42
C ALA A 132 11.59 -4.86 2.84
N GLY A 133 11.33 -3.97 3.80
CA GLY A 133 11.91 -4.04 5.14
C GLY A 133 13.38 -3.61 5.22
N LEU A 134 13.91 -2.94 4.19
CA LEU A 134 15.26 -2.41 4.12
C LEU A 134 15.30 -1.01 4.77
N PHE A 135 15.14 -0.98 6.10
CA PHE A 135 14.92 0.26 6.85
C PHE A 135 16.15 1.17 6.88
N LEU A 136 17.36 0.60 6.90
CA LEU A 136 18.59 1.40 6.92
C LEU A 136 18.76 2.13 5.59
N GLU A 137 18.63 1.43 4.47
CA GLU A 137 18.72 1.98 3.12
C GLU A 137 17.63 3.03 2.86
N ALA A 138 16.43 2.79 3.37
CA ALA A 138 15.34 3.76 3.30
C ALA A 138 15.69 5.06 4.04
N ARG A 139 16.22 4.95 5.25
CA ARG A 139 16.63 6.09 6.06
C ARG A 139 17.75 6.88 5.37
N GLU A 140 18.80 6.20 4.93
CA GLU A 140 19.90 6.83 4.22
C GLU A 140 19.45 7.57 2.96
N THR A 141 18.49 6.97 2.21
CA THR A 141 17.90 7.61 1.05
C THR A 141 17.12 8.86 1.43
N ILE A 142 16.27 8.79 2.47
CA ILE A 142 15.50 9.95 2.96
C ILE A 142 16.43 11.07 3.43
N ASP A 143 17.47 10.75 4.17
CA ASP A 143 18.44 11.73 4.66
C ASP A 143 19.22 12.39 3.51
N ALA A 144 19.56 11.62 2.46
CA ALA A 144 20.25 12.14 1.28
C ALA A 144 19.39 13.11 0.44
N ILE A 145 18.09 12.90 0.35
CA ILE A 145 17.18 13.80 -0.41
C ILE A 145 16.65 14.97 0.43
N THR A 146 16.98 15.02 1.73
CA THR A 146 16.54 16.08 2.66
C THR A 146 17.71 16.74 3.38
N PRO A 147 18.76 17.22 2.68
CA PRO A 147 19.92 17.80 3.32
C PRO A 147 19.59 19.09 4.10
N ASP A 148 18.56 19.82 3.69
CA ASP A 148 18.08 21.04 4.34
C ASP A 148 16.68 20.86 4.93
N SER A 149 16.44 21.52 6.07
CA SER A 149 15.17 21.44 6.81
C SER A 149 13.97 22.11 6.13
N THR A 150 14.15 22.73 4.96
CA THR A 150 13.09 23.40 4.20
C THR A 150 12.46 22.47 3.19
N LEU A 151 11.49 21.71 3.66
CA LEU A 151 10.62 20.89 2.82
C LEU A 151 9.27 21.60 2.68
N ASP A 152 8.83 21.82 1.45
CA ASP A 152 7.53 22.44 1.13
C ASP A 152 6.64 21.49 0.33
N GLY A 153 5.33 21.65 0.48
CA GLY A 153 4.31 21.03 -0.37
C GLY A 153 4.19 19.53 -0.26
N GLU A 154 3.90 18.89 -1.38
CA GLU A 154 3.63 17.43 -1.44
C GLU A 154 4.84 16.58 -1.08
N GLU A 155 6.05 17.03 -1.41
CA GLU A 155 7.28 16.32 -1.09
C GLU A 155 7.50 16.23 0.42
N ALA A 156 7.21 17.31 1.16
CA ALA A 156 7.28 17.33 2.62
C ALA A 156 6.32 16.30 3.23
N ILE A 157 5.07 16.28 2.75
CA ILE A 157 4.06 15.33 3.22
C ILE A 157 4.52 13.89 2.95
N ALA A 158 4.98 13.59 1.73
CA ALA A 158 5.45 12.26 1.34
C ALA A 158 6.62 11.79 2.22
N ILE A 159 7.61 12.66 2.47
CA ILE A 159 8.76 12.35 3.32
C ILE A 159 8.35 12.14 4.78
N HIS A 160 7.44 12.95 5.31
CA HIS A 160 6.91 12.74 6.66
C HIS A 160 6.15 11.42 6.79
N LEU A 161 5.35 11.04 5.79
CA LEU A 161 4.67 9.73 5.75
C LEU A 161 5.66 8.57 5.70
N LEU A 162 6.74 8.69 4.91
CA LEU A 162 7.80 7.67 4.87
C LEU A 162 8.49 7.55 6.23
N ARG A 163 8.83 8.67 6.89
CA ARG A 163 9.41 8.68 8.24
C ARG A 163 8.48 8.04 9.26
N MET A 164 7.20 8.35 9.24
CA MET A 164 6.21 7.70 10.11
C MET A 164 6.18 6.19 9.88
N LYS A 165 6.17 5.72 8.64
CA LYS A 165 6.17 4.29 8.30
C LYS A 165 7.45 3.58 8.77
N TYR A 166 8.57 4.30 8.87
CA TYR A 166 9.82 3.78 9.40
C TYR A 166 9.79 3.57 10.92
N PHE A 167 9.05 4.41 11.67
CA PHE A 167 9.00 4.37 13.13
C PHE A 167 7.88 3.49 13.69
N LEU A 168 7.00 2.93 12.86
CA LEU A 168 5.95 1.98 13.23
C LEU A 168 6.37 0.53 13.04
#